data_3312a2c0024be7748cb58aadad7034da
#
_entry.id   3312a2c0024be7748cb58aadad7034da
#
_cell.length_a   1.000
_cell.length_b   1.000
_cell.length_c   1.000
_cell.angle_alpha   90.00
_cell.angle_beta   90.00
_cell.angle_gamma   90.00
#
_symmetry.space_group_name_H-M   'P 1'
#
loop_
_entity.id
_entity.type
_entity.pdbx_description
1 polymer ?
#
loop_
_entity_poly.entity_id
_entity_poly.type
_entity_poly.pdbx_seq_one_letter_code
_entity_poly.pdbx_strand_id
1 'polypeptide(L)'
;MRTRSRRSILILIAAVLLIGGLAVGDAISDLQWLALLAVSWAILWFVLRPRLSRDVPVTARSSVTLGAFLISALLVAMLQAFRSQVVLGGVIGRRVGTDPATGDVLGNPRLAGGGLRVRRGTIRDRHGTALAESLAEEDRYRRIVPATAAGEVTGYFSPLLYGTSAIEAAREDDLSGRSGPSPLARAITTFAGREQQGGDIVLTIDLGLQQLAHSLLDGRRGSVIVLDATTGAVLTMASAPSPDPNALNITRAGERADAIAYWNGLIADPASPLLLRPTSALLAPGSVFKVITAAAAIDQGVAQPQDVFDDAGEIEIDGRVLVEANRPDDTITSWSLTQSLGWSLNVVFARLGLLVGASGLRQAAKAWGFDEEIPFDLPIAPSSLEATPSYLDTDVALAETAFGQGQLLVTPMQMALVAAGIANGGTIMRPYLVAAVTGPDGVVRWQATPRPWRTPVRPETADAVAAMMVWAAEEGDILAAGIPGVRVGGKTGTAETSVVDANNAWYIGFADDGVQRLAICVVVEGEGTGGTVALPIAHDVMVAALAADLATPQR
;
A
#
# COMPACT_ATOMS: atom_id res chain seq x y z
N MET A 1 2.19 -5.91 -65.52
CA MET A 1 2.05 -5.03 -64.32
C MET A 1 1.11 -5.58 -63.27
N ARG A 2 -0.07 -6.13 -63.55
CA ARG A 2 -1.07 -6.59 -62.55
C ARG A 2 -0.61 -7.73 -61.61
N THR A 3 0.29 -8.62 -62.03
CA THR A 3 0.76 -9.75 -61.20
C THR A 3 1.82 -9.36 -60.16
N ARG A 4 2.66 -8.33 -60.41
CA ARG A 4 3.61 -7.79 -59.43
C ARG A 4 2.90 -7.08 -58.27
N SER A 5 1.88 -6.28 -58.58
CA SER A 5 1.08 -5.56 -57.60
C SER A 5 0.36 -6.52 -56.61
N ARG A 6 -0.21 -7.65 -57.10
CA ARG A 6 -0.89 -8.64 -56.24
C ARG A 6 0.08 -9.32 -55.27
N ARG A 7 1.30 -9.62 -55.67
CA ARG A 7 2.32 -10.24 -54.81
C ARG A 7 2.76 -9.28 -53.70
N SER A 8 3.00 -8.01 -54.02
CA SER A 8 3.37 -7.00 -53.04
C SER A 8 2.26 -6.80 -51.99
N ILE A 9 1.00 -6.84 -52.40
CA ILE A 9 -0.15 -6.74 -51.49
C ILE A 9 -0.19 -7.96 -50.52
N LEU A 10 0.03 -9.18 -51.01
CA LEU A 10 0.02 -10.39 -50.15
C LEU A 10 1.19 -10.40 -49.15
N ILE A 11 2.38 -9.94 -49.55
CA ILE A 11 3.52 -9.76 -48.66
C ILE A 11 3.19 -8.74 -47.58
N LEU A 12 2.59 -7.60 -47.93
CA LEU A 12 2.20 -6.56 -47.00
C LEU A 12 1.16 -7.11 -45.98
N ILE A 13 0.15 -7.85 -46.43
CA ILE A 13 -0.84 -8.47 -45.57
C ILE A 13 -0.17 -9.41 -44.56
N ALA A 14 0.72 -10.30 -45.02
CA ALA A 14 1.44 -11.22 -44.12
C ALA A 14 2.31 -10.47 -43.11
N ALA A 15 2.99 -9.40 -43.53
CA ALA A 15 3.79 -8.57 -42.63
C ALA A 15 2.93 -7.85 -41.57
N VAL A 16 1.78 -7.29 -41.99
CA VAL A 16 0.85 -6.63 -41.06
C VAL A 16 0.28 -7.61 -40.04
N LEU A 17 -0.07 -8.82 -40.46
CA LEU A 17 -0.57 -9.87 -39.56
C LEU A 17 0.50 -10.27 -38.52
N LEU A 18 1.76 -10.45 -38.94
CA LEU A 18 2.86 -10.81 -38.06
C LEU A 18 3.24 -9.68 -37.10
N ILE A 19 3.43 -8.47 -37.62
CA ILE A 19 3.80 -7.31 -36.79
C ILE A 19 2.65 -6.95 -35.84
N GLY A 20 1.42 -6.96 -36.32
CA GLY A 20 0.24 -6.70 -35.51
C GLY A 20 0.09 -7.73 -34.40
N GLY A 21 0.27 -9.02 -34.71
CA GLY A 21 0.22 -10.09 -33.71
C GLY A 21 1.33 -10.00 -32.65
N LEU A 22 2.54 -9.55 -33.05
CA LEU A 22 3.63 -9.29 -32.09
C LEU A 22 3.35 -8.05 -31.22
N ALA A 23 2.76 -7.00 -31.80
CA ALA A 23 2.49 -5.74 -31.09
C ALA A 23 1.38 -5.86 -30.05
N VAL A 24 0.39 -6.75 -30.30
CA VAL A 24 -0.72 -7.02 -29.36
C VAL A 24 -0.27 -7.86 -28.15
N GLY A 25 0.88 -8.55 -28.25
CA GLY A 25 1.53 -9.23 -27.13
C GLY A 25 0.71 -10.39 -26.55
N ASP A 26 0.32 -10.26 -25.30
CA ASP A 26 -0.44 -11.25 -24.52
C ASP A 26 -1.97 -11.12 -24.65
N ALA A 27 -2.47 -10.06 -25.29
CA ALA A 27 -3.90 -9.88 -25.51
C ALA A 27 -4.51 -10.87 -26.53
N ILE A 28 -3.65 -11.63 -27.28
CA ILE A 28 -4.11 -12.74 -28.14
C ILE A 28 -3.70 -14.08 -27.57
N SER A 29 -4.59 -15.07 -27.66
CA SER A 29 -4.29 -16.43 -27.23
C SER A 29 -3.19 -17.09 -28.09
N ASP A 30 -2.50 -18.09 -27.52
CA ASP A 30 -1.49 -18.84 -28.25
C ASP A 30 -2.05 -19.52 -29.50
N LEU A 31 -3.31 -19.99 -29.45
CA LEU A 31 -3.99 -20.57 -30.60
C LEU A 31 -4.23 -19.55 -31.73
N GLN A 32 -4.68 -18.34 -31.38
CA GLN A 32 -4.87 -17.23 -32.34
C GLN A 32 -3.54 -16.83 -32.97
N TRP A 33 -2.48 -16.73 -32.17
CA TRP A 33 -1.15 -16.43 -32.69
C TRP A 33 -0.64 -17.52 -33.66
N LEU A 34 -0.76 -18.81 -33.30
CA LEU A 34 -0.35 -19.92 -34.16
C LEU A 34 -1.13 -19.92 -35.48
N ALA A 35 -2.43 -19.56 -35.45
CA ALA A 35 -3.23 -19.41 -36.65
C ALA A 35 -2.73 -18.27 -37.53
N LEU A 36 -2.42 -17.09 -36.96
CA LEU A 36 -1.84 -15.94 -37.66
C LEU A 36 -0.50 -16.28 -38.28
N LEU A 37 0.35 -17.00 -37.54
CA LEU A 37 1.66 -17.44 -37.98
C LEU A 37 1.57 -18.43 -39.16
N ALA A 38 0.68 -19.41 -39.05
CA ALA A 38 0.45 -20.41 -40.11
C ALA A 38 -0.10 -19.77 -41.39
N VAL A 39 -1.09 -18.88 -41.26
CA VAL A 39 -1.69 -18.15 -42.40
C VAL A 39 -0.62 -17.25 -43.07
N SER A 40 0.13 -16.48 -42.28
CA SER A 40 1.19 -15.62 -42.80
C SER A 40 2.29 -16.40 -43.50
N TRP A 41 2.72 -17.54 -42.91
CA TRP A 41 3.69 -18.44 -43.50
C TRP A 41 3.16 -19.03 -44.83
N ALA A 42 1.92 -19.51 -44.85
CA ALA A 42 1.30 -20.05 -46.09
C ALA A 42 1.28 -19.01 -47.21
N ILE A 43 0.89 -17.77 -46.90
CA ILE A 43 0.89 -16.64 -47.87
C ILE A 43 2.31 -16.38 -48.38
N LEU A 44 3.29 -16.24 -47.48
CA LEU A 44 4.68 -15.98 -47.85
C LEU A 44 5.26 -17.11 -48.66
N TRP A 45 5.02 -18.37 -48.27
CA TRP A 45 5.45 -19.54 -49.01
C TRP A 45 4.88 -19.58 -50.43
N PHE A 46 3.56 -19.35 -50.56
CA PHE A 46 2.91 -19.32 -51.89
C PHE A 46 3.49 -18.25 -52.83
N VAL A 47 3.82 -17.08 -52.27
CA VAL A 47 4.34 -15.93 -53.04
C VAL A 47 5.84 -16.09 -53.36
N LEU A 48 6.65 -16.54 -52.38
CA LEU A 48 8.12 -16.54 -52.45
C LEU A 48 8.73 -17.90 -52.87
N ARG A 49 7.94 -18.99 -52.91
CA ARG A 49 8.45 -20.29 -53.31
C ARG A 49 9.22 -20.23 -54.63
N PRO A 50 10.37 -20.95 -54.76
CA PRO A 50 11.16 -21.00 -55.94
C PRO A 50 10.37 -21.54 -57.16
N ARG A 51 10.40 -20.80 -58.27
CA ARG A 51 9.81 -21.22 -59.55
C ARG A 51 10.93 -21.48 -60.53
N LEU A 52 11.44 -22.70 -60.54
CA LEU A 52 12.52 -23.11 -61.40
C LEU A 52 11.99 -23.52 -62.77
N SER A 53 12.76 -23.22 -63.85
CA SER A 53 12.47 -23.66 -65.20
C SER A 53 12.31 -25.18 -65.33
N ARG A 54 11.52 -25.61 -66.33
CA ARG A 54 11.34 -27.04 -66.62
C ARG A 54 12.64 -27.73 -67.09
N ASP A 55 13.61 -26.97 -67.53
CA ASP A 55 14.91 -27.46 -68.03
C ASP A 55 15.86 -27.88 -66.88
N VAL A 56 15.56 -27.53 -65.64
CA VAL A 56 16.35 -27.93 -64.49
C VAL A 56 16.00 -29.39 -64.09
N PRO A 57 16.97 -30.25 -63.82
CA PRO A 57 16.71 -31.64 -63.38
C PRO A 57 15.76 -31.70 -62.20
N VAL A 58 14.92 -32.74 -62.17
CA VAL A 58 13.89 -32.92 -61.13
C VAL A 58 14.51 -32.96 -59.73
N THR A 59 15.64 -33.64 -59.59
CA THR A 59 16.40 -33.75 -58.33
C THR A 59 16.84 -32.37 -57.83
N ALA A 60 17.40 -31.55 -58.69
CA ALA A 60 17.85 -30.19 -58.33
C ALA A 60 16.66 -29.29 -57.96
N ARG A 61 15.54 -29.39 -58.70
CA ARG A 61 14.30 -28.67 -58.34
C ARG A 61 13.76 -29.06 -56.97
N SER A 62 13.70 -30.35 -56.69
CA SER A 62 13.25 -30.89 -55.41
C SER A 62 14.17 -30.45 -54.27
N SER A 63 15.48 -30.48 -54.44
CA SER A 63 16.47 -30.06 -53.44
C SER A 63 16.33 -28.56 -53.12
N VAL A 64 16.24 -27.72 -54.15
CA VAL A 64 16.08 -26.27 -53.94
C VAL A 64 14.75 -25.94 -53.27
N THR A 65 13.65 -26.62 -53.65
CA THR A 65 12.35 -26.42 -53.04
C THR A 65 12.31 -26.86 -51.58
N LEU A 66 12.91 -28.04 -51.29
CA LEU A 66 13.06 -28.54 -49.92
C LEU A 66 13.92 -27.60 -49.08
N GLY A 67 15.07 -27.16 -49.59
CA GLY A 67 15.92 -26.19 -48.89
C GLY A 67 15.19 -24.90 -48.56
N ALA A 68 14.45 -24.34 -49.52
CA ALA A 68 13.66 -23.13 -49.31
C ALA A 68 12.54 -23.36 -48.27
N PHE A 69 11.91 -24.55 -48.28
CA PHE A 69 10.90 -24.92 -47.28
C PHE A 69 11.51 -25.00 -45.87
N LEU A 70 12.64 -25.67 -45.71
CA LEU A 70 13.35 -25.80 -44.42
C LEU A 70 13.80 -24.45 -43.88
N ILE A 71 14.33 -23.56 -44.75
CA ILE A 71 14.70 -22.20 -44.34
C ILE A 71 13.46 -21.41 -43.88
N SER A 72 12.35 -21.51 -44.60
CA SER A 72 11.12 -20.80 -44.21
C SER A 72 10.55 -21.34 -42.88
N ALA A 73 10.60 -22.65 -42.65
CA ALA A 73 10.19 -23.26 -41.40
C ALA A 73 11.08 -22.82 -40.22
N LEU A 74 12.40 -22.72 -40.45
CA LEU A 74 13.33 -22.20 -39.45
C LEU A 74 13.04 -20.74 -39.10
N LEU A 75 12.73 -19.89 -40.07
CA LEU A 75 12.36 -18.49 -39.84
C LEU A 75 11.07 -18.39 -39.02
N VAL A 76 10.08 -19.25 -39.27
CA VAL A 76 8.86 -19.34 -38.46
C VAL A 76 9.17 -19.77 -37.01
N ALA A 77 10.03 -20.76 -36.84
CA ALA A 77 10.46 -21.20 -35.50
C ALA A 77 11.21 -20.08 -34.75
N MET A 78 12.09 -19.33 -35.46
CA MET A 78 12.77 -18.16 -34.89
C MET A 78 11.79 -17.07 -34.48
N LEU A 79 10.74 -16.78 -35.27
CA LEU A 79 9.73 -15.79 -34.95
C LEU A 79 8.91 -16.22 -33.73
N GLN A 80 8.57 -17.51 -33.63
CA GLN A 80 7.92 -18.07 -32.45
C GLN A 80 8.81 -17.96 -31.20
N ALA A 81 10.10 -18.30 -31.34
CA ALA A 81 11.07 -18.13 -30.26
C ALA A 81 11.19 -16.67 -29.82
N PHE A 82 11.24 -15.74 -30.78
CA PHE A 82 11.27 -14.31 -30.50
C PHE A 82 10.02 -13.85 -29.71
N ARG A 83 8.80 -14.26 -30.15
CA ARG A 83 7.59 -13.96 -29.39
C ARG A 83 7.66 -14.49 -27.96
N SER A 84 8.03 -15.76 -27.79
CA SER A 84 8.06 -16.40 -26.48
C SER A 84 9.13 -15.81 -25.55
N GLN A 85 10.29 -15.43 -26.07
CA GLN A 85 11.42 -14.96 -25.26
C GLN A 85 11.41 -13.44 -25.04
N VAL A 86 10.96 -12.67 -26.04
CA VAL A 86 11.04 -11.21 -26.01
C VAL A 86 9.69 -10.59 -25.69
N VAL A 87 8.62 -10.97 -26.42
CA VAL A 87 7.30 -10.35 -26.26
C VAL A 87 6.59 -10.87 -25.02
N LEU A 88 6.56 -12.20 -24.84
CA LEU A 88 5.92 -12.86 -23.71
C LEU A 88 6.87 -13.16 -22.56
N GLY A 89 8.15 -12.85 -22.68
CA GLY A 89 9.16 -13.18 -21.68
C GLY A 89 8.78 -12.73 -20.27
N GLY A 90 8.23 -11.52 -20.13
CA GLY A 90 7.75 -11.01 -18.86
C GLY A 90 6.50 -11.70 -18.31
N VAL A 91 5.60 -12.17 -19.19
CA VAL A 91 4.36 -12.87 -18.80
C VAL A 91 4.68 -14.31 -18.42
N ILE A 92 5.48 -14.99 -19.26
CA ILE A 92 5.92 -16.38 -18.99
C ILE A 92 6.77 -16.43 -17.73
N GLY A 93 7.54 -15.39 -17.50
CA GLY A 93 8.38 -15.26 -16.34
C GLY A 93 7.62 -15.09 -15.03
N ARG A 94 6.48 -14.45 -15.07
CA ARG A 94 5.58 -14.30 -13.90
C ARG A 94 4.74 -15.56 -13.63
N ARG A 95 4.79 -16.57 -14.51
CA ARG A 95 4.12 -17.85 -14.23
C ARG A 95 4.85 -18.54 -13.09
N VAL A 96 4.15 -18.68 -11.99
CA VAL A 96 4.59 -19.37 -10.78
C VAL A 96 4.36 -20.86 -10.96
N GLY A 97 5.38 -21.66 -10.69
CA GLY A 97 5.23 -23.12 -10.56
C GLY A 97 4.96 -23.47 -9.10
N THR A 98 4.26 -24.55 -8.84
CA THR A 98 4.19 -25.17 -7.49
C THR A 98 5.15 -26.35 -7.45
N ASP A 99 5.91 -26.47 -6.37
CA ASP A 99 6.68 -27.68 -6.11
C ASP A 99 5.69 -28.83 -5.84
N PRO A 100 5.67 -29.88 -6.66
CA PRO A 100 4.72 -30.97 -6.47
C PRO A 100 4.97 -31.78 -5.18
N ALA A 101 6.14 -31.65 -4.54
CA ALA A 101 6.48 -32.36 -3.31
C ALA A 101 6.10 -31.57 -2.05
N THR A 102 6.21 -30.23 -2.06
CA THR A 102 5.97 -29.39 -0.87
C THR A 102 4.76 -28.50 -1.02
N GLY A 103 4.20 -28.32 -2.22
CA GLY A 103 3.12 -27.36 -2.50
C GLY A 103 3.60 -25.89 -2.56
N ASP A 104 4.90 -25.66 -2.38
CA ASP A 104 5.46 -24.31 -2.35
C ASP A 104 5.43 -23.66 -3.73
N VAL A 105 5.18 -22.37 -3.72
CA VAL A 105 5.18 -21.53 -4.91
C VAL A 105 6.63 -21.28 -5.35
N LEU A 106 7.05 -21.93 -6.43
CA LEU A 106 8.38 -21.75 -6.99
C LEU A 106 8.40 -20.60 -8.01
N GLY A 107 9.16 -19.56 -7.71
CA GLY A 107 9.51 -18.53 -8.70
C GLY A 107 10.34 -19.15 -9.86
N ASN A 108 10.24 -18.57 -11.07
CA ASN A 108 10.98 -19.06 -12.22
C ASN A 108 12.50 -18.84 -12.04
N PRO A 109 13.33 -19.89 -11.89
CA PRO A 109 14.77 -19.75 -11.60
C PRO A 109 15.55 -18.97 -12.65
N ARG A 110 15.07 -18.93 -13.90
CA ARG A 110 15.72 -18.18 -15.00
C ARG A 110 15.52 -16.69 -14.84
N LEU A 111 14.39 -16.26 -14.27
CA LEU A 111 14.14 -14.86 -13.95
C LEU A 111 14.88 -14.42 -12.70
N ALA A 112 14.95 -15.30 -11.71
CA ALA A 112 15.71 -15.05 -10.50
C ALA A 112 17.17 -14.69 -10.81
N GLY A 113 17.83 -15.50 -11.63
CA GLY A 113 19.20 -15.22 -12.08
C GLY A 113 19.33 -13.96 -12.95
N GLY A 114 18.32 -13.67 -13.78
CA GLY A 114 18.26 -12.44 -14.60
C GLY A 114 18.06 -11.19 -13.74
N GLY A 115 17.20 -11.26 -12.73
CA GLY A 115 16.92 -10.15 -11.81
C GLY A 115 18.14 -9.70 -11.02
N LEU A 116 19.01 -10.64 -10.63
CA LEU A 116 20.25 -10.34 -9.90
C LEU A 116 21.32 -9.63 -10.75
N ARG A 117 21.21 -9.67 -12.07
CA ARG A 117 22.12 -8.97 -13.00
C ARG A 117 21.66 -7.57 -13.37
N VAL A 118 20.50 -7.18 -12.91
CA VAL A 118 19.97 -5.82 -13.09
C VAL A 118 20.42 -4.97 -11.92
N ARG A 119 21.04 -3.83 -12.20
CA ARG A 119 21.24 -2.81 -11.18
C ARG A 119 19.89 -2.15 -10.89
N ARG A 120 19.19 -2.64 -9.86
CA ARG A 120 17.91 -2.04 -9.44
C ARG A 120 18.12 -0.60 -9.01
N GLY A 121 17.14 0.25 -9.34
CA GLY A 121 17.14 1.65 -8.92
C GLY A 121 17.17 1.79 -7.39
N THR A 122 17.67 2.91 -6.92
CA THR A 122 17.73 3.22 -5.49
C THR A 122 16.36 3.69 -4.99
N ILE A 123 15.95 3.21 -3.83
CA ILE A 123 14.81 3.78 -3.10
C ILE A 123 15.40 4.79 -2.11
N ARG A 124 14.91 6.03 -2.15
CA ARG A 124 15.38 7.13 -1.31
C ARG A 124 14.27 7.67 -0.44
N ASP A 125 14.62 8.23 0.69
CA ASP A 125 13.72 9.05 1.49
C ASP A 125 13.50 10.43 0.83
N ARG A 126 12.65 11.26 1.45
CA ARG A 126 12.33 12.61 0.98
C ARG A 126 13.54 13.56 0.89
N HIS A 127 14.61 13.29 1.65
CA HIS A 127 15.84 14.07 1.70
C HIS A 127 16.94 13.51 0.78
N GLY A 128 16.66 12.43 0.05
CA GLY A 128 17.60 11.79 -0.87
C GLY A 128 18.48 10.71 -0.23
N THR A 129 18.29 10.41 1.05
CA THR A 129 19.01 9.33 1.75
C THR A 129 18.61 7.97 1.18
N ALA A 130 19.56 7.09 0.90
CA ALA A 130 19.28 5.77 0.38
C ALA A 130 18.62 4.89 1.46
N LEU A 131 17.40 4.41 1.17
CA LEU A 131 16.67 3.44 1.99
C LEU A 131 16.93 2.01 1.51
N ALA A 132 17.04 1.81 0.19
CA ALA A 132 17.46 0.56 -0.39
C ALA A 132 18.28 0.81 -1.66
N GLU A 133 19.41 0.12 -1.80
CA GLU A 133 20.33 0.30 -2.94
C GLU A 133 20.93 -1.02 -3.42
N SER A 134 21.51 -1.01 -4.61
CA SER A 134 22.15 -2.20 -5.23
C SER A 134 23.64 -2.07 -5.20
N LEU A 135 24.32 -2.97 -4.46
CA LEU A 135 25.77 -3.09 -4.44
C LEU A 135 26.26 -4.13 -5.45
N ALA A 136 27.28 -3.78 -6.22
CA ALA A 136 27.91 -4.70 -7.18
C ALA A 136 28.64 -5.83 -6.45
N GLU A 137 28.40 -7.08 -6.87
CA GLU A 137 29.10 -8.30 -6.45
C GLU A 137 29.48 -9.09 -7.71
N GLU A 138 30.73 -9.16 -8.08
CA GLU A 138 31.25 -9.94 -9.24
C GLU A 138 30.38 -9.79 -10.50
N ASP A 139 29.45 -10.75 -10.76
CA ASP A 139 28.58 -10.82 -11.93
C ASP A 139 27.11 -10.45 -11.63
N ARG A 140 26.81 -9.92 -10.44
CA ARG A 140 25.46 -9.64 -9.93
C ARG A 140 25.41 -8.45 -9.03
N TYR A 141 24.20 -8.10 -8.59
CA TYR A 141 23.94 -7.04 -7.62
C TYR A 141 23.27 -7.63 -6.39
N ARG A 142 23.77 -7.23 -5.21
CA ARG A 142 23.09 -7.47 -3.92
C ARG A 142 22.23 -6.26 -3.58
N ARG A 143 20.96 -6.51 -3.26
CA ARG A 143 20.08 -5.50 -2.71
C ARG A 143 20.36 -5.36 -1.22
N ILE A 144 20.60 -4.14 -0.76
CA ILE A 144 20.77 -3.84 0.66
C ILE A 144 19.81 -2.74 1.10
N VAL A 145 19.40 -2.82 2.36
CA VAL A 145 18.60 -1.82 3.08
C VAL A 145 19.49 -1.29 4.21
N PRO A 146 20.18 -0.14 4.02
CA PRO A 146 21.13 0.39 5.00
C PRO A 146 20.51 0.73 6.34
N ALA A 147 19.26 1.24 6.30
CA ALA A 147 18.47 1.57 7.49
C ALA A 147 17.30 0.59 7.63
N THR A 148 17.47 -0.42 8.49
CA THR A 148 16.47 -1.48 8.69
C THR A 148 15.12 -0.95 9.19
N ALA A 149 15.09 0.22 9.85
CA ALA A 149 13.86 0.91 10.24
C ALA A 149 12.95 1.33 9.06
N ALA A 150 13.45 1.28 7.82
CA ALA A 150 12.64 1.49 6.63
C ALA A 150 12.30 0.17 5.90
N GLY A 151 12.68 -0.96 6.49
CA GLY A 151 12.57 -2.28 5.87
C GLY A 151 11.15 -2.70 5.53
N GLU A 152 10.17 -2.40 6.39
CA GLU A 152 8.77 -2.69 6.16
C GLU A 152 8.16 -1.87 5.02
N VAL A 153 8.68 -0.66 4.80
CA VAL A 153 8.23 0.22 3.70
C VAL A 153 8.93 -0.16 2.40
N THR A 154 10.25 -0.31 2.41
CA THR A 154 11.01 -0.70 1.21
C THR A 154 10.69 -2.11 0.77
N GLY A 155 10.56 -3.02 1.72
CA GLY A 155 10.40 -4.44 1.48
C GLY A 155 11.72 -5.16 1.18
N TYR A 156 11.62 -6.43 0.82
CA TYR A 156 12.75 -7.27 0.43
C TYR A 156 12.73 -7.56 -1.08
N PHE A 157 13.91 -7.85 -1.62
CA PHE A 157 14.12 -8.37 -2.97
C PHE A 157 14.79 -9.75 -2.88
N SER A 158 13.99 -10.81 -2.91
CA SER A 158 14.40 -12.20 -2.72
C SER A 158 14.06 -13.06 -3.95
N PRO A 159 14.63 -12.79 -5.13
CA PRO A 159 14.23 -13.45 -6.38
C PRO A 159 14.49 -14.95 -6.38
N LEU A 160 15.39 -15.44 -5.51
CA LEU A 160 15.73 -16.87 -5.41
C LEU A 160 14.75 -17.66 -4.55
N LEU A 161 13.91 -17.00 -3.71
CA LEU A 161 13.02 -17.65 -2.75
C LEU A 161 11.62 -16.99 -2.73
N TYR A 162 11.49 -15.78 -2.17
CA TYR A 162 10.22 -15.21 -1.75
C TYR A 162 9.72 -14.04 -2.63
N GLY A 163 10.44 -13.74 -3.73
CA GLY A 163 10.06 -12.67 -4.63
C GLY A 163 10.34 -11.27 -4.05
N THR A 164 9.36 -10.39 -4.11
CA THR A 164 9.47 -9.00 -3.67
C THR A 164 8.29 -8.63 -2.78
N SER A 165 8.47 -7.66 -1.88
CA SER A 165 7.41 -7.15 -1.01
C SER A 165 7.38 -5.62 -1.00
N ALA A 166 6.34 -5.03 -0.43
CA ALA A 166 6.16 -3.59 -0.23
C ALA A 166 6.54 -2.76 -1.49
N ILE A 167 7.32 -1.69 -1.36
CA ILE A 167 7.70 -0.82 -2.51
C ILE A 167 8.55 -1.59 -3.54
N GLU A 168 9.39 -2.54 -3.13
CA GLU A 168 10.12 -3.41 -4.07
C GLU A 168 9.17 -4.19 -5.00
N ALA A 169 7.99 -4.58 -4.50
CA ALA A 169 6.96 -5.25 -5.30
C ALA A 169 6.09 -4.25 -6.07
N ALA A 170 5.61 -3.20 -5.41
CA ALA A 170 4.70 -2.21 -5.98
C ALA A 170 5.34 -1.44 -7.15
N ARG A 171 6.66 -1.26 -7.14
CA ARG A 171 7.44 -0.52 -8.15
C ARG A 171 8.49 -1.42 -8.85
N GLU A 172 8.20 -2.71 -8.93
CA GLU A 172 9.10 -3.71 -9.54
C GLU A 172 9.51 -3.34 -10.97
N ASP A 173 8.57 -2.85 -11.80
CA ASP A 173 8.86 -2.49 -13.19
C ASP A 173 9.75 -1.25 -13.31
N ASP A 174 9.60 -0.28 -12.41
CA ASP A 174 10.44 0.91 -12.34
C ASP A 174 11.85 0.54 -11.85
N LEU A 175 11.93 -0.13 -10.70
CA LEU A 175 13.19 -0.52 -10.06
C LEU A 175 14.02 -1.48 -10.91
N SER A 176 13.39 -2.33 -11.72
CA SER A 176 14.08 -3.27 -12.61
C SER A 176 14.35 -2.70 -14.02
N GLY A 177 13.94 -1.46 -14.32
CA GLY A 177 14.11 -0.84 -15.63
C GLY A 177 13.21 -1.44 -16.72
N ARG A 178 12.10 -2.08 -16.33
CA ARG A 178 11.11 -2.59 -17.27
C ARG A 178 10.08 -1.56 -17.70
N SER A 179 9.87 -0.51 -16.91
CA SER A 179 9.08 0.65 -17.29
C SER A 179 9.83 1.52 -18.30
N GLY A 180 9.13 2.00 -19.33
CA GLY A 180 9.65 2.95 -20.31
C GLY A 180 10.08 2.31 -21.65
N PRO A 181 11.26 1.69 -21.81
CA PRO A 181 11.69 1.17 -23.10
C PRO A 181 10.84 -0.02 -23.58
N SER A 182 10.52 -0.05 -24.88
CA SER A 182 9.81 -1.19 -25.46
C SER A 182 10.59 -2.50 -25.24
N PRO A 183 9.92 -3.68 -25.22
CA PRO A 183 10.60 -4.95 -25.10
C PRO A 183 11.72 -5.15 -26.13
N LEU A 184 11.52 -4.65 -27.35
CA LEU A 184 12.52 -4.69 -28.41
C LEU A 184 13.73 -3.80 -28.09
N ALA A 185 13.52 -2.58 -27.59
CA ALA A 185 14.61 -1.70 -27.19
C ALA A 185 15.45 -2.29 -26.07
N ARG A 186 14.81 -2.93 -25.07
CA ARG A 186 15.50 -3.66 -23.99
C ARG A 186 16.33 -4.84 -24.54
N ALA A 187 15.76 -5.64 -25.45
CA ALA A 187 16.46 -6.73 -26.08
C ALA A 187 17.71 -6.24 -26.86
N ILE A 188 17.60 -5.13 -27.57
CA ILE A 188 18.73 -4.51 -28.28
C ILE A 188 19.80 -4.05 -27.29
N THR A 189 19.41 -3.41 -26.17
CA THR A 189 20.32 -2.95 -25.12
C THR A 189 21.08 -4.11 -24.50
N THR A 190 20.36 -5.20 -24.16
CA THR A 190 20.96 -6.44 -23.62
C THR A 190 21.90 -7.10 -24.64
N PHE A 191 21.50 -7.18 -25.92
CA PHE A 191 22.34 -7.75 -26.98
C PHE A 191 23.59 -6.92 -27.26
N ALA A 192 23.50 -5.59 -27.09
CA ALA A 192 24.65 -4.69 -27.18
C ALA A 192 25.58 -4.73 -25.97
N GLY A 193 25.35 -5.64 -25.01
CA GLY A 193 26.16 -5.79 -23.80
C GLY A 193 26.07 -4.62 -22.84
N ARG A 194 25.03 -3.76 -22.97
CA ARG A 194 24.80 -2.66 -22.02
C ARG A 194 24.11 -3.19 -20.79
N GLU A 195 24.54 -2.69 -19.64
CA GLU A 195 23.96 -3.03 -18.35
C GLU A 195 22.52 -2.52 -18.25
N GLN A 196 21.62 -3.39 -17.77
CA GLN A 196 20.25 -2.98 -17.48
C GLN A 196 20.22 -2.32 -16.11
N GLN A 197 19.74 -1.09 -16.06
CA GLN A 197 19.61 -0.29 -14.84
C GLN A 197 18.16 0.14 -14.65
N GLY A 198 17.69 0.06 -13.40
CA GLY A 198 16.38 0.57 -12.97
C GLY A 198 16.36 2.07 -12.73
N GLY A 199 15.15 2.62 -12.65
CA GLY A 199 14.91 3.98 -12.22
C GLY A 199 14.85 4.09 -10.69
N ASP A 200 15.24 5.25 -10.15
CA ASP A 200 15.18 5.51 -8.71
C ASP A 200 13.76 5.90 -8.28
N ILE A 201 13.42 5.56 -7.05
CA ILE A 201 12.15 5.91 -6.38
C ILE A 201 12.46 6.86 -5.23
N VAL A 202 11.77 7.98 -5.17
CA VAL A 202 11.80 8.89 -4.02
C VAL A 202 10.50 8.70 -3.24
N LEU A 203 10.61 8.37 -1.97
CA LEU A 203 9.48 8.23 -1.06
C LEU A 203 9.21 9.55 -0.32
N THR A 204 8.02 9.67 0.24
CA THR A 204 7.64 10.76 1.15
C THR A 204 8.17 10.55 2.57
N ILE A 205 8.63 9.34 2.88
CA ILE A 205 9.15 8.95 4.20
C ILE A 205 10.33 9.86 4.59
N ASP A 206 10.30 10.29 5.83
CA ASP A 206 11.43 10.89 6.55
C ASP A 206 12.10 9.79 7.37
N LEU A 207 13.35 9.46 7.03
CA LEU A 207 14.07 8.37 7.71
C LEU A 207 14.29 8.67 9.19
N GLY A 208 14.51 9.93 9.57
CA GLY A 208 14.72 10.32 10.96
C GLY A 208 13.46 10.08 11.80
N LEU A 209 12.30 10.48 11.29
CA LEU A 209 11.02 10.22 11.94
C LEU A 209 10.68 8.71 12.00
N GLN A 210 10.99 7.98 10.93
CA GLN A 210 10.79 6.53 10.87
C GLN A 210 11.62 5.80 11.94
N GLN A 211 12.89 6.18 12.09
CA GLN A 211 13.79 5.64 13.11
C GLN A 211 13.32 6.00 14.53
N LEU A 212 12.90 7.24 14.75
CA LEU A 212 12.34 7.68 16.03
C LEU A 212 11.09 6.86 16.39
N ALA A 213 10.16 6.69 15.46
CA ALA A 213 8.96 5.90 15.68
C ALA A 213 9.27 4.45 16.09
N HIS A 214 10.22 3.81 15.41
CA HIS A 214 10.70 2.48 15.79
C HIS A 214 11.33 2.44 17.19
N SER A 215 12.16 3.42 17.51
CA SER A 215 12.80 3.50 18.84
C SER A 215 11.78 3.67 19.96
N LEU A 216 10.73 4.46 19.72
CA LEU A 216 9.66 4.69 20.69
C LEU A 216 8.70 3.50 20.82
N LEU A 217 8.51 2.71 19.75
CA LEU A 217 7.79 1.44 19.85
C LEU A 217 8.57 0.41 20.68
N ASP A 218 9.89 0.50 20.74
CA ASP A 218 10.77 -0.29 21.63
C ASP A 218 10.48 -1.80 21.58
N GLY A 219 10.31 -2.35 20.39
CA GLY A 219 10.00 -3.76 20.15
C GLY A 219 8.56 -4.19 20.46
N ARG A 220 7.72 -3.31 20.99
CA ARG A 220 6.29 -3.57 21.20
C ARG A 220 5.56 -3.75 19.87
N ARG A 221 4.54 -4.61 19.87
CA ARG A 221 3.68 -4.75 18.70
C ARG A 221 2.87 -3.47 18.50
N GLY A 222 3.07 -2.81 17.38
CA GLY A 222 2.39 -1.54 17.16
C GLY A 222 2.69 -0.90 15.81
N SER A 223 2.09 0.27 15.62
CA SER A 223 2.22 1.09 14.43
C SER A 223 2.23 2.57 14.77
N VAL A 224 3.05 3.33 14.05
CA VAL A 224 3.05 4.80 14.06
C VAL A 224 2.94 5.29 12.62
N ILE A 225 1.96 6.15 12.36
CA ILE A 225 1.75 6.79 11.06
C ILE A 225 1.70 8.29 11.27
N VAL A 226 2.51 9.01 10.50
CA VAL A 226 2.42 10.48 10.37
C VAL A 226 2.21 10.82 8.91
N LEU A 227 1.26 11.72 8.66
CA LEU A 227 1.01 12.22 7.31
C LEU A 227 0.75 13.73 7.32
N ASP A 228 1.10 14.38 6.23
CA ASP A 228 0.71 15.75 5.95
C ASP A 228 -0.77 15.76 5.54
N ALA A 229 -1.61 16.36 6.36
CA ALA A 229 -3.06 16.40 6.14
C ALA A 229 -3.46 17.22 4.91
N THR A 230 -2.61 18.14 4.45
CA THR A 230 -2.89 19.03 3.31
C THR A 230 -2.52 18.42 1.96
N THR A 231 -1.58 17.47 1.95
CA THR A 231 -1.09 16.83 0.72
C THR A 231 -1.42 15.35 0.63
N GLY A 232 -1.55 14.67 1.77
CA GLY A 232 -1.68 13.22 1.87
C GLY A 232 -0.34 12.46 1.83
N ALA A 233 0.79 13.17 1.86
CA ALA A 233 2.12 12.55 1.92
C ALA A 233 2.30 11.82 3.25
N VAL A 234 2.67 10.54 3.21
CA VAL A 234 2.95 9.73 4.41
C VAL A 234 4.43 9.92 4.77
N LEU A 235 4.68 10.56 5.92
CA LEU A 235 6.03 10.93 6.37
C LEU A 235 6.68 9.83 7.21
N THR A 236 5.87 9.05 7.90
CA THR A 236 6.28 7.91 8.74
C THR A 236 5.22 6.82 8.65
N MET A 237 5.64 5.57 8.53
CA MET A 237 4.77 4.41 8.51
C MET A 237 5.49 3.22 9.18
N ALA A 238 5.71 3.35 10.50
CA ALA A 238 6.39 2.33 11.28
C ALA A 238 5.49 1.17 11.65
N SER A 239 6.04 -0.05 11.58
CA SER A 239 5.40 -1.31 11.95
C SER A 239 6.36 -2.14 12.79
N ALA A 240 6.02 -2.47 14.02
CA ALA A 240 6.87 -3.27 14.90
C ALA A 240 6.11 -4.49 15.45
N PRO A 241 6.81 -5.65 15.57
CA PRO A 241 8.10 -5.93 14.98
C PRO A 241 8.05 -6.01 13.46
N SER A 242 9.18 -5.82 12.79
CA SER A 242 9.32 -5.93 11.34
C SER A 242 10.50 -6.82 10.97
N PRO A 243 10.49 -7.49 9.79
CA PRO A 243 11.59 -8.33 9.35
C PRO A 243 12.79 -7.48 8.91
N ASP A 244 14.02 -8.03 9.07
CA ASP A 244 15.19 -7.48 8.40
C ASP A 244 15.20 -7.93 6.93
N PRO A 245 15.02 -7.01 5.96
CA PRO A 245 15.03 -7.35 4.54
C PRO A 245 16.37 -7.95 4.08
N ASN A 246 17.47 -7.56 4.72
CA ASN A 246 18.81 -8.01 4.32
C ASN A 246 19.01 -9.52 4.51
N ALA A 247 18.34 -10.12 5.51
CA ALA A 247 18.36 -11.56 5.72
C ALA A 247 17.65 -12.35 4.59
N LEU A 248 16.79 -11.68 3.81
CA LEU A 248 16.04 -12.26 2.70
C LEU A 248 16.63 -11.88 1.33
N ASN A 249 17.42 -10.82 1.25
CA ASN A 249 18.02 -10.28 0.02
C ASN A 249 19.25 -11.09 -0.43
N ILE A 250 19.07 -12.41 -0.63
CA ILE A 250 20.15 -13.32 -0.96
C ILE A 250 20.52 -13.28 -2.45
N THR A 251 21.80 -13.43 -2.75
CA THR A 251 22.33 -13.48 -4.12
C THR A 251 22.93 -14.82 -4.50
N ARG A 252 23.26 -15.68 -3.53
CA ARG A 252 23.97 -16.95 -3.73
C ARG A 252 23.15 -18.12 -3.18
N ALA A 253 23.26 -19.27 -3.87
CA ALA A 253 22.57 -20.49 -3.44
C ALA A 253 23.00 -20.96 -2.04
N GLY A 254 24.24 -20.70 -1.62
CA GLY A 254 24.74 -21.05 -0.29
C GLY A 254 24.06 -20.30 0.86
N GLU A 255 23.42 -19.15 0.59
CA GLU A 255 22.71 -18.34 1.59
C GLU A 255 21.25 -18.81 1.81
N ARG A 256 20.75 -19.76 0.98
CA ARG A 256 19.34 -20.17 0.99
C ARG A 256 18.91 -20.79 2.30
N ALA A 257 19.76 -21.63 2.91
CA ALA A 257 19.41 -22.33 4.15
C ALA A 257 19.13 -21.34 5.30
N ASP A 258 19.97 -20.31 5.43
CA ASP A 258 19.83 -19.29 6.47
C ASP A 258 18.59 -18.42 6.21
N ALA A 259 18.35 -18.02 4.96
CA ALA A 259 17.17 -17.24 4.58
C ALA A 259 15.86 -18.02 4.80
N ILE A 260 15.85 -19.36 4.53
CA ILE A 260 14.70 -20.23 4.81
C ILE A 260 14.49 -20.38 6.32
N ALA A 261 15.54 -20.57 7.09
CA ALA A 261 15.45 -20.65 8.54
C ALA A 261 14.90 -19.34 9.14
N TYR A 262 15.41 -18.21 8.68
CA TYR A 262 14.91 -16.88 9.08
C TYR A 262 13.42 -16.69 8.73
N TRP A 263 13.02 -17.01 7.50
CA TRP A 263 11.62 -16.92 7.06
C TRP A 263 10.69 -17.78 7.90
N ASN A 264 11.09 -19.03 8.17
CA ASN A 264 10.31 -19.94 9.02
C ASN A 264 10.19 -19.40 10.46
N GLY A 265 11.24 -18.75 10.96
CA GLY A 265 11.20 -18.04 12.24
C GLY A 265 10.17 -16.92 12.24
N LEU A 266 10.13 -16.10 11.18
CA LEU A 266 9.15 -15.00 11.04
C LEU A 266 7.70 -15.51 10.98
N ILE A 267 7.46 -16.63 10.29
CA ILE A 267 6.12 -17.26 10.21
C ILE A 267 5.69 -17.84 11.58
N ALA A 268 6.62 -18.42 12.31
CA ALA A 268 6.35 -19.05 13.61
C ALA A 268 6.25 -18.04 14.77
N ASP A 269 6.68 -16.79 14.55
CA ASP A 269 6.68 -15.76 15.58
C ASP A 269 5.24 -15.27 15.87
N PRO A 270 4.73 -15.45 17.11
CA PRO A 270 3.40 -14.98 17.49
C PRO A 270 3.24 -13.44 17.42
N ALA A 271 4.36 -12.70 17.41
CA ALA A 271 4.33 -11.25 17.21
C ALA A 271 4.05 -10.84 15.76
N SER A 272 3.99 -11.83 14.82
CA SER A 272 3.63 -11.61 13.41
C SER A 272 4.44 -10.49 12.72
N PRO A 273 5.78 -10.60 12.64
CA PRO A 273 6.62 -9.54 12.08
C PRO A 273 6.41 -9.30 10.57
N LEU A 274 5.80 -10.27 9.85
CA LEU A 274 5.44 -10.11 8.44
C LEU A 274 4.17 -9.26 8.22
N LEU A 275 3.41 -8.98 9.29
CA LEU A 275 2.21 -8.14 9.22
C LEU A 275 2.62 -6.67 9.12
N LEU A 276 2.36 -6.04 7.98
CA LEU A 276 2.51 -4.59 7.83
C LEU A 276 1.35 -3.89 8.56
N ARG A 277 1.52 -3.66 9.86
CA ARG A 277 0.47 -3.19 10.77
C ARG A 277 -0.25 -1.92 10.30
N PRO A 278 0.45 -0.89 9.81
CA PRO A 278 -0.20 0.33 9.34
C PRO A 278 -1.35 0.10 8.37
N THR A 279 -1.20 -0.89 7.50
CA THR A 279 -2.12 -1.13 6.37
C THR A 279 -2.93 -2.42 6.49
N SER A 280 -2.50 -3.37 7.33
CA SER A 280 -3.05 -4.73 7.30
C SER A 280 -3.56 -5.23 8.65
N ALA A 281 -3.19 -4.60 9.79
CA ALA A 281 -3.77 -4.94 11.08
C ALA A 281 -5.20 -4.40 11.17
N LEU A 282 -6.15 -5.29 11.41
CA LEU A 282 -7.56 -4.96 11.67
C LEU A 282 -7.82 -5.09 13.16
N LEU A 283 -7.97 -3.96 13.83
CA LEU A 283 -8.07 -3.87 15.29
C LEU A 283 -9.32 -3.09 15.69
N ALA A 284 -9.92 -3.42 16.83
CA ALA A 284 -10.96 -2.60 17.42
C ALA A 284 -10.36 -1.23 17.79
N PRO A 285 -10.99 -0.11 17.39
CA PRO A 285 -10.42 1.22 17.61
C PRO A 285 -10.63 1.74 19.04
N GLY A 286 -11.62 1.23 19.76
CA GLY A 286 -12.05 1.85 21.00
C GLY A 286 -12.48 3.31 20.81
N SER A 287 -12.26 4.10 21.83
CA SER A 287 -12.76 5.49 21.91
C SER A 287 -12.25 6.44 20.81
N VAL A 288 -11.26 6.07 19.99
CA VAL A 288 -10.87 6.92 18.84
C VAL A 288 -11.98 6.98 17.77
N PHE A 289 -12.85 5.97 17.71
CA PHE A 289 -14.01 5.98 16.82
C PHE A 289 -15.06 7.04 17.19
N LYS A 290 -15.08 7.50 18.44
CA LYS A 290 -15.98 8.58 18.90
C LYS A 290 -15.84 9.86 18.06
N VAL A 291 -14.69 10.10 17.45
CA VAL A 291 -14.47 11.21 16.51
C VAL A 291 -15.42 11.09 15.31
N ILE A 292 -15.59 9.90 14.75
CA ILE A 292 -16.51 9.63 13.64
C ILE A 292 -17.96 9.74 14.10
N THR A 293 -18.28 9.23 15.28
CA THR A 293 -19.64 9.29 15.84
C THR A 293 -20.07 10.73 16.12
N ALA A 294 -19.19 11.54 16.72
CA ALA A 294 -19.44 12.98 16.94
C ALA A 294 -19.61 13.72 15.61
N ALA A 295 -18.71 13.45 14.65
CA ALA A 295 -18.80 14.04 13.32
C ALA A 295 -20.13 13.67 12.62
N ALA A 296 -20.56 12.41 12.71
CA ALA A 296 -21.84 11.96 12.17
C ALA A 296 -23.04 12.69 12.80
N ALA A 297 -23.04 12.80 14.12
CA ALA A 297 -24.12 13.46 14.85
C ALA A 297 -24.24 14.96 14.51
N ILE A 298 -23.10 15.65 14.43
CA ILE A 298 -23.07 17.08 14.09
C ILE A 298 -23.42 17.29 12.61
N ASP A 299 -22.88 16.47 11.71
CA ASP A 299 -23.13 16.63 10.27
C ASP A 299 -24.58 16.33 9.90
N GLN A 300 -25.23 15.39 10.59
CA GLN A 300 -26.65 15.07 10.43
C GLN A 300 -27.57 16.05 11.19
N GLY A 301 -27.02 16.94 12.02
CA GLY A 301 -27.76 17.92 12.79
C GLY A 301 -28.56 17.35 13.96
N VAL A 302 -28.20 16.14 14.44
CA VAL A 302 -28.85 15.49 15.59
C VAL A 302 -28.24 15.92 16.92
N ALA A 303 -27.06 16.52 16.91
CA ALA A 303 -26.39 17.09 18.06
C ALA A 303 -25.47 18.25 17.67
N GLN A 304 -25.17 19.14 18.65
CA GLN A 304 -24.19 20.21 18.54
C GLN A 304 -23.14 20.09 19.65
N PRO A 305 -21.95 20.68 19.52
CA PRO A 305 -20.88 20.60 20.54
C PRO A 305 -21.27 21.01 21.93
N GLN A 306 -22.21 21.98 22.06
CA GLN A 306 -22.68 22.53 23.33
C GLN A 306 -23.89 21.79 23.91
N ASP A 307 -24.52 20.86 23.19
CA ASP A 307 -25.66 20.10 23.68
C ASP A 307 -25.25 19.24 24.88
N VAL A 308 -26.09 19.26 25.90
CA VAL A 308 -25.83 18.60 27.18
C VAL A 308 -26.56 17.27 27.23
N PHE A 309 -25.83 16.24 27.64
CA PHE A 309 -26.31 14.89 27.81
C PHE A 309 -26.23 14.44 29.25
N ASP A 310 -27.24 13.72 29.70
CA ASP A 310 -27.25 13.10 31.04
C ASP A 310 -26.36 11.84 31.05
N ASP A 311 -25.57 11.76 32.09
CA ASP A 311 -24.73 10.60 32.42
C ASP A 311 -24.74 10.35 33.91
N ALA A 312 -25.63 9.49 34.35
CA ALA A 312 -25.76 9.08 35.74
C ALA A 312 -24.72 8.04 36.21
N GLY A 313 -23.73 7.72 35.36
CA GLY A 313 -22.72 6.71 35.62
C GLY A 313 -23.01 5.35 34.97
N GLU A 314 -24.22 5.16 34.46
CA GLU A 314 -24.61 3.96 33.72
C GLU A 314 -25.81 4.23 32.80
N ILE A 315 -25.97 3.35 31.81
CA ILE A 315 -27.17 3.30 30.97
C ILE A 315 -27.57 1.84 30.74
N GLU A 316 -28.88 1.56 30.84
CA GLU A 316 -29.42 0.26 30.45
C GLU A 316 -29.98 0.34 29.01
N ILE A 317 -29.56 -0.59 28.15
CA ILE A 317 -30.02 -0.71 26.77
C ILE A 317 -30.39 -2.17 26.53
N ASP A 318 -31.67 -2.44 26.27
CA ASP A 318 -32.22 -3.79 26.05
C ASP A 318 -31.80 -4.82 27.12
N GLY A 319 -31.80 -4.41 28.40
CA GLY A 319 -31.44 -5.25 29.53
C GLY A 319 -29.93 -5.41 29.78
N ARG A 320 -29.08 -4.76 28.97
CA ARG A 320 -27.64 -4.69 29.18
C ARG A 320 -27.26 -3.35 29.82
N VAL A 321 -26.58 -3.41 30.96
CA VAL A 321 -26.06 -2.25 31.66
C VAL A 321 -24.66 -1.92 31.15
N LEU A 322 -24.46 -0.70 30.65
CA LEU A 322 -23.17 -0.10 30.32
C LEU A 322 -22.80 0.86 31.47
N VAL A 323 -21.71 0.58 32.16
CA VAL A 323 -21.18 1.41 33.25
C VAL A 323 -20.16 2.41 32.69
N GLU A 324 -20.27 3.67 33.11
CA GLU A 324 -19.29 4.71 32.77
C GLU A 324 -18.07 4.63 33.69
N ALA A 325 -16.88 4.60 33.09
CA ALA A 325 -15.62 4.51 33.83
C ALA A 325 -14.71 5.75 33.68
N ASN A 326 -15.11 6.72 32.85
CA ASN A 326 -14.23 7.81 32.41
C ASN A 326 -14.58 9.18 32.97
N ARG A 327 -15.57 9.28 33.87
CA ARG A 327 -15.94 10.57 34.45
C ARG A 327 -14.80 11.13 35.32
N PRO A 328 -14.40 12.37 35.12
CA PRO A 328 -13.38 13.01 35.97
C PRO A 328 -13.92 13.33 37.39
N ASP A 329 -15.25 13.47 37.52
CA ASP A 329 -15.96 13.75 38.78
C ASP A 329 -17.30 13.01 38.78
N ASP A 330 -17.47 12.06 39.69
CA ASP A 330 -18.66 11.21 39.80
C ASP A 330 -19.91 11.99 40.30
N THR A 331 -19.74 13.20 40.82
CA THR A 331 -20.84 14.05 41.27
C THR A 331 -21.50 14.81 40.13
N ILE A 332 -20.82 14.91 38.97
CA ILE A 332 -21.36 15.58 37.78
C ILE A 332 -22.08 14.55 36.92
N THR A 333 -23.35 14.80 36.64
CA THR A 333 -24.23 13.87 35.90
C THR A 333 -24.72 14.43 34.58
N SER A 334 -24.14 15.54 34.10
CA SER A 334 -24.49 16.13 32.80
C SER A 334 -23.26 16.78 32.17
N TRP A 335 -23.05 16.51 30.89
CA TRP A 335 -21.84 16.87 30.14
C TRP A 335 -22.20 17.40 28.76
N SER A 336 -21.55 18.48 28.31
CA SER A 336 -21.66 18.88 26.92
C SER A 336 -21.05 17.80 26.01
N LEU A 337 -21.42 17.75 24.73
CA LEU A 337 -20.83 16.85 23.76
C LEU A 337 -19.31 17.07 23.65
N THR A 338 -18.84 18.33 23.75
CA THR A 338 -17.41 18.69 23.79
C THR A 338 -16.71 18.01 24.97
N GLN A 339 -17.22 18.17 26.16
CA GLN A 339 -16.69 17.54 27.38
C GLN A 339 -16.73 16.01 27.28
N SER A 340 -17.83 15.49 26.73
CA SER A 340 -17.99 14.03 26.58
C SER A 340 -16.96 13.41 25.62
N LEU A 341 -16.57 14.11 24.55
CA LEU A 341 -15.47 13.68 23.70
C LEU A 341 -14.14 13.81 24.46
N GLY A 342 -13.92 14.93 25.12
CA GLY A 342 -12.69 15.22 25.86
C GLY A 342 -12.42 14.26 26.99
N TRP A 343 -13.40 13.90 27.81
CA TRP A 343 -13.31 12.92 28.87
C TRP A 343 -13.58 11.48 28.41
N SER A 344 -13.90 11.30 27.14
CA SER A 344 -14.14 9.98 26.55
C SER A 344 -15.34 9.22 27.13
N LEU A 345 -16.45 9.89 27.46
CA LEU A 345 -17.60 9.30 28.15
C LEU A 345 -18.33 8.28 27.27
N ASN A 346 -18.46 7.04 27.75
CA ASN A 346 -19.06 5.93 26.99
C ASN A 346 -20.60 6.05 26.97
N VAL A 347 -21.22 6.41 28.09
CA VAL A 347 -22.67 6.53 28.22
C VAL A 347 -23.23 7.61 27.27
N VAL A 348 -22.55 8.75 27.18
CA VAL A 348 -22.97 9.82 26.25
C VAL A 348 -22.84 9.37 24.80
N PHE A 349 -21.74 8.69 24.44
CA PHE A 349 -21.54 8.20 23.07
C PHE A 349 -22.44 7.03 22.69
N ALA A 350 -22.84 6.19 23.66
CA ALA A 350 -23.89 5.19 23.47
C ALA A 350 -25.23 5.85 23.11
N ARG A 351 -25.65 6.87 23.89
CA ARG A 351 -26.85 7.66 23.58
C ARG A 351 -26.75 8.36 22.23
N LEU A 352 -25.61 8.94 21.93
CA LEU A 352 -25.37 9.64 20.66
C LEU A 352 -25.49 8.67 19.48
N GLY A 353 -24.96 7.44 19.61
CA GLY A 353 -25.11 6.40 18.60
C GLY A 353 -26.57 6.02 18.35
N LEU A 354 -27.36 5.89 19.41
CA LEU A 354 -28.80 5.63 19.28
C LEU A 354 -29.54 6.79 18.60
N LEU A 355 -29.13 8.05 18.84
CA LEU A 355 -29.67 9.22 18.16
C LEU A 355 -29.30 9.28 16.68
N VAL A 356 -28.07 8.97 16.32
CA VAL A 356 -27.59 8.89 14.93
C VAL A 356 -28.28 7.75 14.18
N GLY A 357 -28.52 6.65 14.89
CA GLY A 357 -29.15 5.44 14.34
C GLY A 357 -28.24 4.63 13.45
N ALA A 358 -28.59 3.35 13.25
CA ALA A 358 -27.78 2.40 12.46
C ALA A 358 -27.53 2.88 11.01
N SER A 359 -28.56 3.43 10.36
CA SER A 359 -28.42 3.94 8.98
C SER A 359 -27.50 5.15 8.91
N GLY A 360 -27.59 6.06 9.90
CA GLY A 360 -26.75 7.25 9.98
C GLY A 360 -25.29 6.91 10.23
N LEU A 361 -25.02 5.93 11.11
CA LEU A 361 -23.67 5.48 11.41
C LEU A 361 -23.03 4.73 10.22
N ARG A 362 -23.81 3.86 9.52
CA ARG A 362 -23.36 3.22 8.26
C ARG A 362 -23.03 4.24 7.18
N GLN A 363 -23.90 5.25 7.00
CA GLN A 363 -23.66 6.31 6.03
C GLN A 363 -22.39 7.11 6.36
N ALA A 364 -22.20 7.45 7.62
CA ALA A 364 -20.99 8.14 8.08
C ALA A 364 -19.74 7.27 7.83
N ALA A 365 -19.69 6.03 8.30
CA ALA A 365 -18.56 5.13 8.10
C ALA A 365 -18.20 5.00 6.61
N LYS A 366 -19.21 4.83 5.74
CA LYS A 366 -18.98 4.78 4.30
C LYS A 366 -18.41 6.09 3.74
N ALA A 367 -18.86 7.24 4.22
CA ALA A 367 -18.31 8.53 3.83
C ALA A 367 -16.82 8.64 4.21
N TRP A 368 -16.41 8.09 5.36
CA TRP A 368 -15.02 7.98 5.81
C TRP A 368 -14.20 6.92 5.09
N GLY A 369 -14.80 6.11 4.19
CA GLY A 369 -14.11 5.10 3.38
C GLY A 369 -14.09 3.70 3.96
N PHE A 370 -14.92 3.40 4.96
CA PHE A 370 -15.10 2.04 5.46
C PHE A 370 -15.70 1.14 4.39
N ASP A 371 -15.38 -0.15 4.45
CA ASP A 371 -15.78 -1.20 3.51
C ASP A 371 -15.36 -0.93 2.05
N GLU A 372 -14.39 -0.04 1.85
CA GLU A 372 -13.86 0.31 0.54
C GLU A 372 -12.32 0.29 0.54
N GLU A 373 -11.74 0.10 -0.65
CA GLU A 373 -10.30 0.14 -0.84
C GLU A 373 -9.78 1.59 -0.77
N ILE A 374 -8.79 1.83 0.09
CA ILE A 374 -8.09 3.11 0.17
C ILE A 374 -7.04 3.16 -0.96
N PRO A 375 -7.09 4.16 -1.87
CA PRO A 375 -6.14 4.26 -2.97
C PRO A 375 -4.76 4.69 -2.45
N PHE A 376 -3.85 3.75 -2.35
CA PHE A 376 -2.50 3.94 -1.82
C PHE A 376 -1.46 3.21 -2.69
N ASP A 377 -0.16 3.43 -2.46
CA ASP A 377 0.91 2.75 -3.18
C ASP A 377 1.10 1.29 -2.74
N LEU A 378 0.62 0.94 -1.54
CA LEU A 378 0.61 -0.41 -1.00
C LEU A 378 -0.84 -0.85 -0.72
N PRO A 379 -1.14 -2.15 -0.75
CA PRO A 379 -2.46 -2.65 -0.37
C PRO A 379 -2.83 -2.27 1.06
N ILE A 380 -4.07 -1.81 1.28
CA ILE A 380 -4.64 -1.54 2.61
C ILE A 380 -5.86 -2.43 2.78
N ALA A 381 -5.91 -3.16 3.90
CA ALA A 381 -7.10 -3.92 4.26
C ALA A 381 -8.28 -2.96 4.53
N PRO A 382 -9.46 -3.19 3.97
CA PRO A 382 -10.60 -2.33 4.23
C PRO A 382 -11.02 -2.43 5.70
N SER A 383 -11.21 -1.26 6.34
CA SER A 383 -11.83 -1.17 7.66
C SER A 383 -13.31 -1.49 7.54
N SER A 384 -13.90 -2.17 8.52
CA SER A 384 -15.32 -2.56 8.48
C SER A 384 -16.05 -2.13 9.74
N LEU A 385 -17.26 -1.60 9.54
CA LEU A 385 -18.14 -1.19 10.63
C LEU A 385 -18.82 -2.38 11.30
N GLU A 386 -19.18 -3.40 10.52
CA GLU A 386 -19.84 -4.62 10.98
C GLU A 386 -19.40 -5.81 10.14
N ALA A 387 -19.02 -6.92 10.77
CA ALA A 387 -18.64 -8.15 10.08
C ALA A 387 -19.87 -8.96 9.64
N THR A 388 -20.98 -8.83 10.36
CA THR A 388 -22.24 -9.53 10.09
C THR A 388 -23.28 -8.52 9.64
N PRO A 389 -23.89 -8.67 8.45
CA PRO A 389 -24.98 -7.81 8.01
C PRO A 389 -26.08 -7.74 9.06
N SER A 390 -26.63 -6.54 9.30
CA SER A 390 -27.68 -6.27 10.30
C SER A 390 -27.20 -6.36 11.76
N TYR A 391 -25.91 -6.44 12.05
CA TYR A 391 -25.39 -6.41 13.41
C TYR A 391 -25.84 -5.15 14.15
N LEU A 392 -25.76 -3.98 13.50
CA LEU A 392 -26.17 -2.69 14.05
C LEU A 392 -27.68 -2.47 14.18
N ASP A 393 -28.50 -3.45 13.80
CA ASP A 393 -29.97 -3.30 13.88
C ASP A 393 -30.50 -3.52 15.32
N THR A 394 -29.63 -3.89 16.27
CA THR A 394 -29.94 -3.92 17.70
C THR A 394 -29.37 -2.69 18.40
N ASP A 395 -30.10 -2.13 19.38
CA ASP A 395 -29.67 -0.93 20.10
C ASP A 395 -28.38 -1.15 20.88
N VAL A 396 -28.17 -2.35 21.44
CA VAL A 396 -26.92 -2.70 22.13
C VAL A 396 -25.73 -2.65 21.19
N ALA A 397 -25.81 -3.31 20.02
CA ALA A 397 -24.71 -3.33 19.06
C ALA A 397 -24.42 -1.93 18.49
N LEU A 398 -25.45 -1.16 18.22
CA LEU A 398 -25.34 0.21 17.75
C LEU A 398 -24.64 1.11 18.80
N ALA A 399 -25.06 1.02 20.06
CA ALA A 399 -24.45 1.75 21.16
C ALA A 399 -22.98 1.38 21.35
N GLU A 400 -22.63 0.07 21.37
CA GLU A 400 -21.25 -0.41 21.49
C GLU A 400 -20.37 0.08 20.33
N THR A 401 -20.87 -0.01 19.11
CA THR A 401 -20.14 0.45 17.93
C THR A 401 -19.90 1.94 17.96
N ALA A 402 -20.86 2.73 18.45
CA ALA A 402 -20.75 4.18 18.52
C ALA A 402 -19.60 4.69 19.40
N PHE A 403 -19.18 3.92 20.41
CA PHE A 403 -17.98 4.24 21.20
C PHE A 403 -16.75 3.38 20.84
N GLY A 404 -16.81 2.61 19.74
CA GLY A 404 -15.64 1.95 19.14
C GLY A 404 -15.42 0.50 19.52
N GLN A 405 -16.46 -0.20 19.97
CA GLN A 405 -16.43 -1.61 20.35
C GLN A 405 -17.29 -2.46 19.40
N GLY A 406 -17.58 -3.71 19.79
CA GLY A 406 -18.40 -4.61 19.01
C GLY A 406 -17.65 -5.27 17.85
N GLN A 407 -18.27 -5.32 16.66
CA GLN A 407 -17.66 -5.95 15.47
C GLN A 407 -16.81 -4.98 14.62
N LEU A 408 -16.67 -3.75 15.05
CA LEU A 408 -15.91 -2.70 14.36
C LEU A 408 -14.43 -3.03 14.34
N LEU A 409 -13.84 -3.05 13.14
CA LEU A 409 -12.41 -3.26 12.91
C LEU A 409 -11.84 -2.20 11.97
N VAL A 410 -10.72 -1.62 12.34
CA VAL A 410 -10.06 -0.55 11.57
C VAL A 410 -8.58 -0.83 11.36
N THR A 411 -8.03 -0.33 10.25
CA THR A 411 -6.58 -0.22 10.09
C THR A 411 -6.06 1.06 10.73
N PRO A 412 -4.80 1.08 11.22
CA PRO A 412 -4.17 2.31 11.70
C PRO A 412 -4.14 3.42 10.64
N MET A 413 -3.96 3.08 9.36
CA MET A 413 -4.01 4.03 8.24
C MET A 413 -5.39 4.68 8.12
N GLN A 414 -6.48 3.92 8.27
CA GLN A 414 -7.84 4.49 8.25
C GLN A 414 -8.01 5.53 9.35
N MET A 415 -7.52 5.28 10.55
CA MET A 415 -7.64 6.19 11.68
C MET A 415 -6.73 7.42 11.54
N ALA A 416 -5.55 7.28 10.94
CA ALA A 416 -4.71 8.41 10.56
C ALA A 416 -5.40 9.32 9.55
N LEU A 417 -6.11 8.75 8.57
CA LEU A 417 -6.89 9.51 7.58
C LEU A 417 -8.11 10.20 8.19
N VAL A 418 -8.71 9.62 9.23
CA VAL A 418 -9.77 10.29 10.00
C VAL A 418 -9.22 11.56 10.67
N ALA A 419 -8.09 11.44 11.39
CA ALA A 419 -7.46 12.60 12.01
C ALA A 419 -7.07 13.68 10.98
N ALA A 420 -6.52 13.25 9.83
CA ALA A 420 -6.16 14.14 8.72
C ALA A 420 -7.38 14.86 8.12
N GLY A 421 -8.49 14.14 7.93
CA GLY A 421 -9.73 14.72 7.41
C GLY A 421 -10.32 15.78 8.35
N ILE A 422 -10.32 15.52 9.66
CA ILE A 422 -10.74 16.52 10.66
C ILE A 422 -9.80 17.74 10.63
N ALA A 423 -8.49 17.51 10.64
CA ALA A 423 -7.51 18.59 10.60
C ALA A 423 -7.61 19.46 9.33
N ASN A 424 -8.01 18.85 8.20
CA ASN A 424 -8.03 19.48 6.88
C ASN A 424 -9.46 19.92 6.45
N GLY A 425 -10.26 20.42 7.38
CA GLY A 425 -11.58 21.00 7.10
C GLY A 425 -12.54 20.01 6.41
N GLY A 426 -12.53 18.75 6.83
CA GLY A 426 -13.40 17.70 6.31
C GLY A 426 -12.91 17.03 5.02
N THR A 427 -11.76 17.42 4.49
CA THR A 427 -11.22 16.86 3.25
C THR A 427 -10.08 15.90 3.54
N ILE A 428 -10.25 14.64 3.18
CA ILE A 428 -9.18 13.63 3.19
C ILE A 428 -8.44 13.68 1.86
N MET A 429 -7.14 13.98 1.90
CA MET A 429 -6.28 13.86 0.74
C MET A 429 -5.96 12.40 0.45
N ARG A 430 -5.81 12.04 -0.84
CA ARG A 430 -5.35 10.70 -1.20
C ARG A 430 -3.96 10.44 -0.59
N PRO A 431 -3.80 9.41 0.27
CA PRO A 431 -2.49 9.11 0.83
C PRO A 431 -1.55 8.57 -0.25
N TYR A 432 -0.26 8.86 -0.13
CA TYR A 432 0.78 8.33 -1.02
C TYR A 432 2.13 8.24 -0.31
N LEU A 433 2.92 7.23 -0.74
CA LEU A 433 4.31 7.00 -0.32
C LEU A 433 5.31 7.40 -1.38
N VAL A 434 4.99 7.19 -2.66
CA VAL A 434 5.90 7.49 -3.76
C VAL A 434 5.75 8.94 -4.15
N ALA A 435 6.81 9.73 -3.94
CA ALA A 435 6.85 11.15 -4.34
C ALA A 435 7.24 11.31 -5.80
N ALA A 436 8.24 10.55 -6.26
CA ALA A 436 8.71 10.62 -7.64
C ALA A 436 9.35 9.30 -8.11
N VAL A 437 9.35 9.10 -9.42
CA VAL A 437 10.07 8.05 -10.12
C VAL A 437 10.98 8.70 -11.14
N THR A 438 12.28 8.41 -11.10
CA THR A 438 13.26 8.89 -12.07
C THR A 438 13.72 7.74 -12.97
N GLY A 439 14.07 8.06 -14.22
CA GLY A 439 14.72 7.09 -15.09
C GLY A 439 16.19 6.88 -14.72
N PRO A 440 16.84 5.86 -15.32
CA PRO A 440 18.29 5.64 -15.14
C PRO A 440 19.18 6.81 -15.59
N ASP A 441 18.61 7.71 -16.38
CA ASP A 441 19.22 8.96 -16.86
C ASP A 441 19.04 10.14 -15.87
N GLY A 442 18.43 9.89 -14.71
CA GLY A 442 18.13 10.91 -13.70
C GLY A 442 16.92 11.80 -14.03
N VAL A 443 16.27 11.58 -15.18
CA VAL A 443 15.10 12.37 -15.57
C VAL A 443 13.86 11.89 -14.83
N VAL A 444 13.12 12.81 -14.21
CA VAL A 444 11.84 12.53 -13.57
C VAL A 444 10.83 12.05 -14.62
N ARG A 445 10.35 10.82 -14.44
CA ARG A 445 9.35 10.17 -15.31
C ARG A 445 7.92 10.34 -14.78
N TRP A 446 7.80 10.39 -13.46
CA TRP A 446 6.54 10.57 -12.79
C TRP A 446 6.75 11.27 -11.44
N GLN A 447 5.81 12.10 -11.05
CA GLN A 447 5.78 12.79 -9.76
C GLN A 447 4.36 12.79 -9.21
N ALA A 448 4.23 12.58 -7.90
CA ALA A 448 2.95 12.64 -7.21
C ALA A 448 2.37 14.06 -7.29
N THR A 449 1.06 14.12 -7.51
CA THR A 449 0.29 15.36 -7.39
C THR A 449 -0.74 15.17 -6.31
N PRO A 450 -0.67 15.94 -5.21
CA PRO A 450 -1.67 15.91 -4.16
C PRO A 450 -3.07 16.15 -4.72
N ARG A 451 -4.03 15.32 -4.30
CA ARG A 451 -5.43 15.43 -4.72
C ARG A 451 -6.37 14.95 -3.63
N PRO A 452 -7.55 15.55 -3.49
CA PRO A 452 -8.58 15.05 -2.59
C PRO A 452 -8.98 13.61 -2.97
N TRP A 453 -9.27 12.83 -1.94
CA TRP A 453 -9.88 11.50 -2.08
C TRP A 453 -11.35 11.54 -1.67
N ARG A 454 -11.67 12.12 -0.49
CA ARG A 454 -13.02 12.17 0.07
C ARG A 454 -13.27 13.47 0.85
N THR A 455 -14.55 13.78 0.99
CA THR A 455 -15.04 14.85 1.87
C THR A 455 -16.17 14.26 2.71
N PRO A 456 -15.84 13.49 3.78
CA PRO A 456 -16.83 12.76 4.58
C PRO A 456 -17.80 13.64 5.35
N VAL A 457 -17.41 14.86 5.70
CA VAL A 457 -18.22 15.82 6.45
C VAL A 457 -18.01 17.23 5.89
N ARG A 458 -18.94 18.12 6.20
CA ARG A 458 -18.84 19.55 5.86
C ARG A 458 -17.71 20.22 6.63
N PRO A 459 -17.12 21.31 6.10
CA PRO A 459 -16.06 22.05 6.79
C PRO A 459 -16.45 22.49 8.22
N GLU A 460 -17.65 22.97 8.39
CA GLU A 460 -18.17 23.44 9.69
C GLU A 460 -18.23 22.29 10.71
N THR A 461 -18.57 21.08 10.26
CA THR A 461 -18.57 19.88 11.09
C THR A 461 -17.15 19.49 11.48
N ALA A 462 -16.22 19.50 10.52
CA ALA A 462 -14.81 19.21 10.78
C ALA A 462 -14.20 20.21 11.77
N ASP A 463 -14.48 21.51 11.60
CA ASP A 463 -14.00 22.56 12.49
C ASP A 463 -14.57 22.40 13.91
N ALA A 464 -15.86 22.04 14.04
CA ALA A 464 -16.48 21.76 15.32
C ALA A 464 -15.84 20.57 16.03
N VAL A 465 -15.63 19.45 15.33
CA VAL A 465 -14.97 18.26 15.90
C VAL A 465 -13.49 18.54 16.21
N ALA A 466 -12.79 19.27 15.34
CA ALA A 466 -11.42 19.70 15.61
C ALA A 466 -11.32 20.54 16.89
N ALA A 467 -12.27 21.48 17.11
CA ALA A 467 -12.33 22.27 18.33
C ALA A 467 -12.58 21.39 19.58
N MET A 468 -13.45 20.37 19.48
CA MET A 468 -13.66 19.41 20.57
C MET A 468 -12.40 18.59 20.86
N MET A 469 -11.65 18.17 19.83
CA MET A 469 -10.38 17.46 19.98
C MET A 469 -9.28 18.37 20.57
N VAL A 470 -9.29 19.67 20.26
CA VAL A 470 -8.39 20.66 20.87
C VAL A 470 -8.74 20.86 22.34
N TRP A 471 -10.03 20.98 22.67
CA TRP A 471 -10.48 21.05 24.06
C TRP A 471 -9.98 19.85 24.89
N ALA A 472 -9.96 18.65 24.31
CA ALA A 472 -9.43 17.46 24.99
C ALA A 472 -7.93 17.59 25.34
N ALA A 473 -7.15 18.30 24.52
CA ALA A 473 -5.72 18.53 24.75
C ALA A 473 -5.45 19.75 25.67
N GLU A 474 -6.41 20.65 25.84
CA GLU A 474 -6.27 21.86 26.66
C GLU A 474 -6.90 21.72 28.05
N GLU A 475 -8.01 20.99 28.17
CA GLU A 475 -8.83 20.89 29.37
C GLU A 475 -9.28 19.45 29.71
N GLY A 476 -9.13 18.49 28.78
CA GLY A 476 -9.62 17.12 28.90
C GLY A 476 -8.60 16.11 29.39
N ASP A 477 -8.75 14.85 28.95
CA ASP A 477 -7.95 13.69 29.39
C ASP A 477 -6.57 13.55 28.72
N ILE A 478 -6.25 14.42 27.73
CA ILE A 478 -5.01 14.34 26.95
C ILE A 478 -4.15 15.60 27.03
N LEU A 479 -4.10 16.25 28.17
CA LEU A 479 -3.25 17.45 28.41
C LEU A 479 -1.77 17.23 28.01
N ALA A 480 -1.27 16.00 28.15
CA ALA A 480 0.08 15.61 27.76
C ALA A 480 0.33 15.61 26.23
N ALA A 481 -0.71 15.78 25.40
CA ALA A 481 -0.56 15.96 23.95
C ALA A 481 -0.13 17.39 23.59
N GLY A 482 -0.30 18.36 24.48
CA GLY A 482 -0.06 19.78 24.20
C GLY A 482 1.39 20.09 23.81
N ILE A 483 1.55 20.85 22.72
CA ILE A 483 2.86 21.33 22.24
C ILE A 483 2.82 22.88 22.29
N PRO A 484 3.78 23.54 22.99
CA PRO A 484 3.76 24.99 23.13
C PRO A 484 3.71 25.74 21.79
N GLY A 485 2.73 26.61 21.61
CA GLY A 485 2.57 27.43 20.41
C GLY A 485 1.98 26.70 19.20
N VAL A 486 1.55 25.45 19.36
CA VAL A 486 0.94 24.62 18.30
C VAL A 486 -0.49 24.29 18.68
N ARG A 487 -1.40 24.38 17.71
CA ARG A 487 -2.79 23.91 17.87
C ARG A 487 -2.81 22.38 17.76
N VAL A 488 -2.97 21.70 18.88
CA VAL A 488 -3.02 20.23 18.95
C VAL A 488 -4.44 19.78 19.28
N GLY A 489 -4.94 18.80 18.55
CA GLY A 489 -6.18 18.12 18.84
C GLY A 489 -6.00 16.60 18.76
N GLY A 490 -6.64 15.86 19.66
CA GLY A 490 -6.47 14.43 19.68
C GLY A 490 -7.57 13.66 20.39
N LYS A 491 -7.47 12.35 20.31
CA LYS A 491 -8.31 11.39 21.02
C LYS A 491 -7.54 10.12 21.34
N THR A 492 -7.56 9.74 22.61
CA THR A 492 -7.09 8.41 23.07
C THR A 492 -8.15 7.34 22.85
N GLY A 493 -7.71 6.11 22.75
CA GLY A 493 -8.56 4.93 22.74
C GLY A 493 -7.92 3.81 23.54
N THR A 494 -8.74 3.07 24.25
CA THR A 494 -8.39 1.81 24.89
C THR A 494 -9.41 0.81 24.41
N ALA A 495 -8.99 -0.12 23.55
CA ALA A 495 -9.88 -1.12 23.01
C ALA A 495 -9.64 -2.44 23.73
N GLU A 496 -10.69 -2.95 24.38
CA GLU A 496 -10.65 -4.26 25.02
C GLU A 496 -10.42 -5.36 23.98
N THR A 497 -9.64 -6.38 24.36
CA THR A 497 -9.44 -7.59 23.57
C THR A 497 -10.06 -8.78 24.27
N SER A 498 -10.06 -9.94 23.60
CA SER A 498 -10.49 -11.20 24.22
C SER A 498 -9.57 -11.68 25.33
N VAL A 499 -8.39 -11.09 25.49
CA VAL A 499 -7.41 -11.41 26.54
C VAL A 499 -7.52 -10.37 27.63
N VAL A 500 -7.74 -10.83 28.86
CA VAL A 500 -7.84 -9.95 30.03
C VAL A 500 -6.54 -9.15 30.19
N ASP A 501 -6.67 -7.85 30.46
CA ASP A 501 -5.58 -6.88 30.64
C ASP A 501 -4.67 -6.66 29.42
N ALA A 502 -5.05 -7.16 28.25
CA ALA A 502 -4.32 -6.99 26.99
C ALA A 502 -5.05 -6.03 26.04
N ASN A 503 -5.20 -4.76 26.43
CA ASN A 503 -5.90 -3.75 25.64
C ASN A 503 -5.03 -3.19 24.52
N ASN A 504 -5.64 -2.82 23.41
CA ASN A 504 -4.95 -2.05 22.38
C ASN A 504 -4.99 -0.56 22.75
N ALA A 505 -3.82 0.02 22.93
CA ALA A 505 -3.64 1.43 23.25
C ALA A 505 -3.59 2.26 21.96
N TRP A 506 -4.56 3.18 21.79
CA TRP A 506 -4.67 4.03 20.60
C TRP A 506 -4.50 5.51 20.94
N TYR A 507 -3.92 6.25 20.00
CA TYR A 507 -4.02 7.69 19.91
C TYR A 507 -4.15 8.11 18.45
N ILE A 508 -5.12 8.99 18.16
CA ILE A 508 -5.18 9.73 16.89
C ILE A 508 -5.20 11.22 17.19
N GLY A 509 -4.56 12.01 16.36
CA GLY A 509 -4.53 13.45 16.56
C GLY A 509 -3.93 14.20 15.40
N PHE A 510 -3.89 15.51 15.55
CA PHE A 510 -3.27 16.42 14.62
C PHE A 510 -2.54 17.54 15.37
N ALA A 511 -1.57 18.13 14.69
CA ALA A 511 -0.89 19.35 15.11
C ALA A 511 -0.83 20.33 13.93
N ASP A 512 -1.14 21.60 14.19
CA ASP A 512 -1.14 22.69 13.22
C ASP A 512 -0.37 23.88 13.83
N ASP A 513 0.80 24.20 13.30
CA ASP A 513 1.65 25.31 13.72
C ASP A 513 1.44 26.58 12.85
N GLY A 514 0.47 26.52 11.93
CA GLY A 514 0.19 27.57 10.95
C GLY A 514 1.01 27.47 9.66
N VAL A 515 2.03 26.60 9.61
CA VAL A 515 2.84 26.30 8.43
C VAL A 515 2.60 24.87 7.97
N GLN A 516 2.62 23.94 8.89
CA GLN A 516 2.43 22.52 8.68
C GLN A 516 1.17 22.04 9.40
N ARG A 517 0.45 21.14 8.76
CA ARG A 517 -0.70 20.47 9.35
C ARG A 517 -0.52 18.98 9.26
N LEU A 518 -0.12 18.38 10.36
CA LEU A 518 0.24 16.98 10.45
C LEU A 518 -0.85 16.20 11.17
N ALA A 519 -1.09 14.96 10.73
CA ALA A 519 -1.96 14.03 11.43
C ALA A 519 -1.16 12.80 11.83
N ILE A 520 -1.51 12.20 12.97
CA ILE A 520 -0.84 11.03 13.52
C ILE A 520 -1.85 9.98 13.97
N CYS A 521 -1.47 8.71 13.81
CA CYS A 521 -2.10 7.58 14.46
C CYS A 521 -1.02 6.70 15.08
N VAL A 522 -1.19 6.38 16.35
CA VAL A 522 -0.37 5.41 17.08
C VAL A 522 -1.27 4.34 17.64
N VAL A 523 -0.86 3.08 17.46
CA VAL A 523 -1.46 1.94 18.15
C VAL A 523 -0.37 1.02 18.70
N VAL A 524 -0.55 0.57 19.93
CA VAL A 524 0.27 -0.47 20.57
C VAL A 524 -0.67 -1.58 21.02
N GLU A 525 -0.39 -2.81 20.54
CA GLU A 525 -1.24 -3.96 20.76
C GLU A 525 -0.98 -4.62 22.13
N GLY A 526 -2.04 -4.89 22.87
CA GLY A 526 -1.98 -5.70 24.08
C GLY A 526 -1.31 -5.04 25.27
N GLU A 527 -1.11 -3.73 25.28
CA GLU A 527 -0.39 -3.04 26.34
C GLU A 527 -1.06 -1.72 26.76
N GLY A 528 -1.47 -1.65 28.04
CA GLY A 528 -1.84 -0.41 28.71
C GLY A 528 -3.05 0.34 28.13
N THR A 529 -3.03 1.65 28.23
CA THR A 529 -4.09 2.55 27.74
C THR A 529 -3.55 3.56 26.71
N GLY A 530 -4.45 4.12 25.92
CA GLY A 530 -4.09 5.14 24.95
C GLY A 530 -3.34 6.33 25.57
N GLY A 531 -3.78 6.79 26.74
CA GLY A 531 -3.15 7.92 27.45
C GLY A 531 -1.77 7.62 28.03
N THR A 532 -1.51 6.36 28.46
CA THR A 532 -0.24 6.00 29.10
C THR A 532 0.80 5.45 28.13
N VAL A 533 0.40 4.90 26.97
CA VAL A 533 1.30 4.23 26.03
C VAL A 533 1.33 4.93 24.68
N ALA A 534 0.19 5.09 23.99
CA ALA A 534 0.17 5.61 22.64
C ALA A 534 0.37 7.14 22.57
N LEU A 535 -0.19 7.90 23.51
CA LEU A 535 -0.08 9.35 23.54
C LEU A 535 1.36 9.86 23.72
N PRO A 536 2.20 9.34 24.66
CA PRO A 536 3.60 9.78 24.77
C PRO A 536 4.38 9.55 23.48
N ILE A 537 4.19 8.39 22.82
CA ILE A 537 4.83 8.10 21.53
C ILE A 537 4.37 9.12 20.49
N ALA A 538 3.05 9.39 20.43
CA ALA A 538 2.50 10.35 19.48
C ALA A 538 3.02 11.76 19.69
N HIS A 539 3.12 12.20 20.95
CA HIS A 539 3.64 13.51 21.31
C HIS A 539 5.09 13.68 20.83
N ASP A 540 5.98 12.73 21.17
CA ASP A 540 7.39 12.83 20.84
C ASP A 540 7.64 12.78 19.33
N VAL A 541 6.93 11.92 18.61
CA VAL A 541 6.99 11.85 17.15
C VAL A 541 6.46 13.15 16.52
N MET A 542 5.36 13.71 17.04
CA MET A 542 4.77 14.93 16.49
C MET A 542 5.67 16.14 16.72
N VAL A 543 6.30 16.27 17.90
CA VAL A 543 7.30 17.31 18.19
C VAL A 543 8.47 17.23 17.20
N ALA A 544 8.99 16.02 16.97
CA ALA A 544 10.06 15.82 16.00
C ALA A 544 9.62 16.13 14.57
N ALA A 545 8.39 15.74 14.20
CA ALA A 545 7.85 15.98 12.87
C ALA A 545 7.67 17.48 12.56
N LEU A 546 7.19 18.27 13.52
CA LEU A 546 7.07 19.73 13.38
C LEU A 546 8.45 20.42 13.32
N ALA A 547 9.46 19.87 14.00
CA ALA A 547 10.81 20.39 13.97
C ALA A 547 11.59 19.99 12.70
N ALA A 548 11.15 18.95 11.99
CA ALA A 548 11.77 18.52 10.76
C ALA A 548 11.52 19.55 9.66
N ASP A 549 12.54 19.81 8.81
CA ASP A 549 12.35 20.62 7.60
C ASP A 549 11.54 19.82 6.58
N LEU A 550 10.21 19.96 6.65
CA LEU A 550 9.28 19.31 5.74
C LEU A 550 9.14 20.07 4.42
N ALA A 551 9.97 21.07 4.15
CA ALA A 551 10.02 21.74 2.86
C ALA A 551 10.23 20.72 1.73
N THR A 552 9.62 20.99 0.58
CA THR A 552 9.56 20.12 -0.61
C THR A 552 10.90 19.46 -0.92
N PRO A 553 10.94 18.17 -1.31
CA PRO A 553 12.18 17.49 -1.70
C PRO A 553 12.97 18.35 -2.67
N GLN A 554 14.23 18.62 -2.36
CA GLN A 554 15.09 19.37 -3.27
C GLN A 554 15.18 18.63 -4.60
N ARG A 555 14.95 19.35 -5.70
CA ARG A 555 14.93 18.87 -7.09
C ARG A 555 16.24 18.25 -7.54
#